data_99d0654bab0fe2a341ad70595ee2ae15
#
_entry.id   99d0654bab0fe2a341ad70595ee2ae15
#
_cell.length_a   1.000
_cell.length_b   1.000
_cell.length_c   1.000
_cell.angle_alpha   90.00
_cell.angle_beta   90.00
_cell.angle_gamma   90.00
#
_symmetry.space_group_name_H-M   'P 1'
#
loop_
_entity.id
_entity.type
_entity.pdbx_description
1 polymer ?
#
loop_
_entity_poly.entity_id
_entity_poly.type
_entity_poly.pdbx_seq_one_letter_code
_entity_poly.pdbx_strand_id
1 'polypeptide(L)'
;EAIQVYKKALSLKPDNAGVYYNLGFALRDNGKFNEAIQAYKKSISLKPDYIDSYNNMGNLLQDQGKFEKAIEVYIIALSLNPDYAEGYFNMGSSLKGIIFKKPNPCLQKIINSLLDKKTYVRPNDISNAAISLLKLEPNLYKYLVSQNIDDEGLKILEVIADLSNISLLLKLMSVCPITDIELERLLRWIRASLLSEISYLPNSPELLKFQSALALQCFTNEYIYNHSEYEDKALEDLEELVKLTINNNQQPKAQFILCLASYKPLNHYEWSNSLQVTSEIKNVFTRQVIEPNKETNLKKLLPLLENVTDKVSSKVKEQYESSPYPRWVNLRLHLNPVSISKVISEMKLKIFDNKIKNVKMPDILIAGCGTGQHSIETAAKFKGSKVLAVDLSTSSLSYAKRKTEELSIKNIDYMQADILDLGKLGKQFDIIESVGVLHHMADPFAGWRVLTNCLKLGGLMKIGLYSELARQDIVKMRKEISKAGFGSSDVEIKSFRNMLVKSDKNHHRLIVKSSDFYTMSTLKDLLFHVQEYRFTIAQIQECLVDLGLKFCGFESGTIVADYKLTNTSEDDL
;
A
#
# COMPACT_ATOMS: atom_id res chain seq x y z
N GLU A 1 10.03 -39.86 10.56
CA GLU A 1 9.03 -40.77 11.20
C GLU A 1 7.65 -40.56 10.57
N ALA A 2 7.04 -39.39 10.59
CA ALA A 2 5.71 -39.12 10.03
C ALA A 2 5.55 -39.55 8.55
N ILE A 3 6.53 -39.27 7.70
CA ILE A 3 6.54 -39.68 6.28
C ILE A 3 6.42 -41.21 6.13
N GLN A 4 7.12 -41.99 6.95
CA GLN A 4 7.06 -43.44 6.89
C GLN A 4 5.70 -43.96 7.35
N VAL A 5 5.12 -43.37 8.38
CA VAL A 5 3.78 -43.71 8.86
C VAL A 5 2.73 -43.49 7.77
N TYR A 6 2.76 -42.30 7.09
CA TYR A 6 1.83 -42.03 6.00
C TYR A 6 2.03 -42.97 4.80
N LYS A 7 3.30 -43.28 4.42
CA LYS A 7 3.58 -44.27 3.35
C LYS A 7 3.04 -45.66 3.69
N LYS A 8 3.15 -46.10 4.97
CA LYS A 8 2.58 -47.37 5.45
C LYS A 8 1.06 -47.32 5.42
N ALA A 9 0.43 -46.23 5.84
CA ALA A 9 -1.01 -46.07 5.74
C ALA A 9 -1.51 -46.16 4.29
N LEU A 10 -0.78 -45.57 3.33
CA LEU A 10 -1.11 -45.62 1.91
C LEU A 10 -0.89 -47.01 1.29
N SER A 11 0.04 -47.81 1.82
CA SER A 11 0.17 -49.23 1.39
C SER A 11 -1.02 -50.09 1.80
N LEU A 12 -1.71 -49.73 2.88
CA LEU A 12 -2.92 -50.41 3.34
C LEU A 12 -4.19 -49.84 2.67
N LYS A 13 -4.24 -48.53 2.41
CA LYS A 13 -5.38 -47.87 1.76
C LYS A 13 -4.89 -46.83 0.77
N PRO A 14 -4.66 -47.21 -0.51
CA PRO A 14 -4.05 -46.34 -1.54
C PRO A 14 -4.91 -45.14 -1.96
N ASP A 15 -6.23 -45.19 -1.74
CA ASP A 15 -7.20 -44.21 -2.24
C ASP A 15 -7.63 -43.18 -1.17
N ASN A 16 -6.75 -42.86 -0.24
CA ASN A 16 -7.05 -41.89 0.82
C ASN A 16 -6.43 -40.50 0.51
N ALA A 17 -7.26 -39.58 -0.01
CA ALA A 17 -6.86 -38.23 -0.33
C ALA A 17 -6.28 -37.46 0.88
N GLY A 18 -6.85 -37.63 2.08
CA GLY A 18 -6.39 -36.99 3.31
C GLY A 18 -4.99 -37.45 3.75
N VAL A 19 -4.68 -38.74 3.55
CA VAL A 19 -3.34 -39.27 3.89
C VAL A 19 -2.30 -38.72 2.89
N TYR A 20 -2.65 -38.61 1.59
CA TYR A 20 -1.76 -37.95 0.61
C TYR A 20 -1.55 -36.45 0.93
N TYR A 21 -2.58 -35.74 1.37
CA TYR A 21 -2.46 -34.37 1.84
C TYR A 21 -1.47 -34.26 3.02
N ASN A 22 -1.64 -35.09 4.06
CA ASN A 22 -0.77 -35.10 5.23
C ASN A 22 0.67 -35.52 4.89
N LEU A 23 0.83 -36.47 3.95
CA LEU A 23 2.15 -36.85 3.41
C LEU A 23 2.79 -35.66 2.72
N GLY A 24 2.05 -34.92 1.90
CA GLY A 24 2.54 -33.70 1.24
C GLY A 24 3.02 -32.66 2.25
N PHE A 25 2.26 -32.45 3.33
CA PHE A 25 2.64 -31.54 4.41
C PHE A 25 3.96 -31.99 5.10
N ALA A 26 4.06 -33.25 5.49
CA ALA A 26 5.26 -33.80 6.13
C ALA A 26 6.50 -33.79 5.21
N LEU A 27 6.32 -33.98 3.90
CA LEU A 27 7.38 -33.89 2.91
C LEU A 27 7.88 -32.46 2.73
N ARG A 28 6.95 -31.47 2.73
CA ARG A 28 7.30 -30.04 2.69
C ARG A 28 8.15 -29.64 3.90
N ASP A 29 7.71 -30.02 5.10
CA ASP A 29 8.42 -29.71 6.34
C ASP A 29 9.83 -30.36 6.40
N ASN A 30 10.03 -31.44 5.63
CA ASN A 30 11.33 -32.12 5.49
C ASN A 30 12.13 -31.63 4.25
N GLY A 31 11.73 -30.52 3.61
CA GLY A 31 12.43 -29.92 2.45
C GLY A 31 12.27 -30.71 1.14
N LYS A 32 11.44 -31.74 1.09
CA LYS A 32 11.22 -32.59 -0.09
C LYS A 32 10.13 -32.04 -0.99
N PHE A 33 10.32 -30.82 -1.49
CA PHE A 33 9.28 -30.03 -2.17
C PHE A 33 8.68 -30.73 -3.39
N ASN A 34 9.48 -31.38 -4.24
CA ASN A 34 8.96 -32.05 -5.43
C ASN A 34 8.10 -33.27 -5.08
N GLU A 35 8.51 -34.08 -4.07
CA GLU A 35 7.70 -35.20 -3.57
C GLU A 35 6.39 -34.70 -2.95
N ALA A 36 6.43 -33.57 -2.22
CA ALA A 36 5.27 -32.94 -1.63
C ALA A 36 4.24 -32.50 -2.69
N ILE A 37 4.68 -31.87 -3.79
CA ILE A 37 3.81 -31.49 -4.91
C ILE A 37 3.15 -32.73 -5.54
N GLN A 38 3.88 -33.86 -5.69
CA GLN A 38 3.29 -35.09 -6.21
C GLN A 38 2.24 -35.66 -5.26
N ALA A 39 2.49 -35.61 -3.95
CA ALA A 39 1.53 -36.03 -2.95
C ALA A 39 0.25 -35.19 -2.99
N TYR A 40 0.35 -33.86 -3.08
CA TYR A 40 -0.82 -32.99 -3.24
C TYR A 40 -1.56 -33.24 -4.55
N LYS A 41 -0.86 -33.43 -5.68
CA LYS A 41 -1.50 -33.82 -6.95
C LYS A 41 -2.28 -35.13 -6.83
N LYS A 42 -1.75 -36.12 -6.13
CA LYS A 42 -2.45 -37.38 -5.90
C LYS A 42 -3.67 -37.19 -4.99
N SER A 43 -3.54 -36.38 -3.93
CA SER A 43 -4.68 -35.98 -3.09
C SER A 43 -5.79 -35.34 -3.92
N ILE A 44 -5.47 -34.38 -4.79
CA ILE A 44 -6.40 -33.70 -5.70
C ILE A 44 -7.02 -34.69 -6.70
N SER A 45 -6.25 -35.61 -7.25
CA SER A 45 -6.78 -36.61 -8.20
C SER A 45 -7.81 -37.53 -7.57
N LEU A 46 -7.68 -37.83 -6.26
CA LEU A 46 -8.63 -38.64 -5.49
C LEU A 46 -9.81 -37.83 -4.97
N LYS A 47 -9.61 -36.56 -4.68
CA LYS A 47 -10.64 -35.64 -4.20
C LYS A 47 -10.45 -34.26 -4.89
N PRO A 48 -11.09 -34.03 -6.07
CA PRO A 48 -10.91 -32.80 -6.87
C PRO A 48 -11.37 -31.50 -6.18
N ASP A 49 -12.18 -31.59 -5.15
CA ASP A 49 -12.67 -30.47 -4.34
C ASP A 49 -11.85 -30.24 -3.05
N TYR A 50 -10.67 -30.84 -2.93
CA TYR A 50 -9.83 -30.71 -1.73
C TYR A 50 -9.02 -29.40 -1.75
N ILE A 51 -9.66 -28.31 -1.36
CA ILE A 51 -9.16 -26.92 -1.45
C ILE A 51 -7.81 -26.77 -0.77
N ASP A 52 -7.61 -27.36 0.42
CA ASP A 52 -6.34 -27.24 1.16
C ASP A 52 -5.15 -27.84 0.41
N SER A 53 -5.38 -28.89 -0.40
CA SER A 53 -4.32 -29.48 -1.24
C SER A 53 -3.89 -28.53 -2.34
N TYR A 54 -4.83 -27.82 -2.97
CA TYR A 54 -4.50 -26.76 -3.93
C TYR A 54 -3.74 -25.61 -3.27
N ASN A 55 -4.24 -25.11 -2.14
CA ASN A 55 -3.60 -24.01 -1.43
C ASN A 55 -2.16 -24.34 -1.02
N ASN A 56 -1.93 -25.51 -0.43
CA ASN A 56 -0.59 -25.93 0.00
C ASN A 56 0.34 -26.23 -1.19
N MET A 57 -0.19 -26.74 -2.31
CA MET A 57 0.56 -26.88 -3.55
C MET A 57 0.95 -25.51 -4.12
N GLY A 58 0.04 -24.53 -4.08
CA GLY A 58 0.30 -23.15 -4.46
C GLY A 58 1.41 -22.52 -3.62
N ASN A 59 1.37 -22.70 -2.30
CA ASN A 59 2.40 -22.20 -1.38
C ASN A 59 3.79 -22.79 -1.72
N LEU A 60 3.88 -24.09 -2.00
CA LEU A 60 5.14 -24.73 -2.41
C LEU A 60 5.67 -24.20 -3.74
N LEU A 61 4.78 -23.93 -4.70
CA LEU A 61 5.17 -23.33 -5.97
C LEU A 61 5.68 -21.90 -5.78
N GLN A 62 5.05 -21.13 -4.90
CA GLN A 62 5.49 -19.80 -4.50
C GLN A 62 6.87 -19.83 -3.84
N ASP A 63 7.10 -20.76 -2.89
CA ASP A 63 8.39 -20.97 -2.22
C ASP A 63 9.51 -21.33 -3.20
N GLN A 64 9.17 -21.95 -4.35
CA GLN A 64 10.08 -22.24 -5.45
C GLN A 64 10.23 -21.08 -6.45
N GLY A 65 9.61 -19.92 -6.21
CA GLY A 65 9.60 -18.78 -7.14
C GLY A 65 8.74 -18.99 -8.40
N LYS A 66 7.92 -20.04 -8.45
CA LYS A 66 7.04 -20.37 -9.58
C LYS A 66 5.68 -19.68 -9.44
N PHE A 67 5.70 -18.34 -9.35
CA PHE A 67 4.54 -17.53 -9.00
C PHE A 67 3.36 -17.69 -9.96
N GLU A 68 3.59 -17.74 -11.27
CA GLU A 68 2.50 -17.92 -12.26
C GLU A 68 1.77 -19.25 -12.06
N LYS A 69 2.52 -20.35 -11.81
CA LYS A 69 1.91 -21.67 -11.52
C LYS A 69 1.18 -21.67 -10.17
N ALA A 70 1.69 -20.95 -9.18
CA ALA A 70 1.01 -20.81 -7.89
C ALA A 70 -0.35 -20.08 -8.09
N ILE A 71 -0.37 -19.01 -8.88
CA ILE A 71 -1.59 -18.26 -9.22
C ILE A 71 -2.62 -19.16 -9.90
N GLU A 72 -2.21 -19.98 -10.89
CA GLU A 72 -3.10 -20.94 -11.56
C GLU A 72 -3.78 -21.89 -10.56
N VAL A 73 -3.02 -22.38 -9.60
CA VAL A 73 -3.53 -23.31 -8.56
C VAL A 73 -4.46 -22.59 -7.58
N TYR A 74 -4.14 -21.35 -7.18
CA TYR A 74 -5.03 -20.55 -6.33
C TYR A 74 -6.33 -20.16 -7.04
N ILE A 75 -6.30 -19.93 -8.36
CA ILE A 75 -7.54 -19.72 -9.15
C ILE A 75 -8.47 -20.90 -8.99
N ILE A 76 -7.97 -22.14 -9.06
CA ILE A 76 -8.79 -23.33 -8.87
C ILE A 76 -9.35 -23.38 -7.45
N ALA A 77 -8.51 -23.19 -6.42
CA ALA A 77 -8.95 -23.19 -5.02
C ALA A 77 -10.06 -22.16 -4.77
N LEU A 78 -9.91 -20.94 -5.29
CA LEU A 78 -10.88 -19.85 -5.15
C LEU A 78 -12.14 -20.04 -6.02
N SER A 79 -12.04 -20.78 -7.12
CA SER A 79 -13.21 -21.17 -7.92
C SER A 79 -14.05 -22.23 -7.20
N LEU A 80 -13.41 -23.12 -6.42
CA LEU A 80 -14.09 -24.13 -5.60
C LEU A 80 -14.71 -23.51 -4.33
N ASN A 81 -14.04 -22.54 -3.73
CA ASN A 81 -14.56 -21.79 -2.57
C ASN A 81 -14.22 -20.29 -2.71
N PRO A 82 -15.16 -19.46 -3.18
CA PRO A 82 -14.98 -18.02 -3.32
C PRO A 82 -14.77 -17.24 -2.01
N ASP A 83 -14.98 -17.84 -0.84
CA ASP A 83 -14.77 -17.23 0.47
C ASP A 83 -13.49 -17.73 1.18
N TYR A 84 -12.63 -18.48 0.47
CA TYR A 84 -11.42 -19.06 1.06
C TYR A 84 -10.35 -17.99 1.31
N ALA A 85 -10.27 -17.50 2.55
CA ALA A 85 -9.42 -16.38 2.97
C ALA A 85 -7.92 -16.63 2.71
N GLU A 86 -7.40 -17.83 3.04
CA GLU A 86 -6.00 -18.20 2.84
C GLU A 86 -5.63 -18.19 1.35
N GLY A 87 -6.53 -18.63 0.48
CA GLY A 87 -6.33 -18.60 -0.97
C GLY A 87 -6.13 -17.16 -1.50
N TYR A 88 -6.98 -16.23 -1.08
CA TYR A 88 -6.82 -14.80 -1.44
C TYR A 88 -5.54 -14.21 -0.88
N PHE A 89 -5.23 -14.48 0.38
CA PHE A 89 -4.04 -13.94 1.05
C PHE A 89 -2.74 -14.41 0.36
N ASN A 90 -2.67 -15.70 0.01
CA ASN A 90 -1.51 -16.30 -0.64
C ASN A 90 -1.40 -15.87 -2.11
N MET A 91 -2.53 -15.80 -2.82
CA MET A 91 -2.58 -15.26 -4.18
C MET A 91 -2.10 -13.80 -4.24
N GLY A 92 -2.53 -12.95 -3.29
CA GLY A 92 -2.08 -11.56 -3.22
C GLY A 92 -0.55 -11.44 -3.11
N SER A 93 0.09 -12.35 -2.37
CA SER A 93 1.56 -12.41 -2.30
C SER A 93 2.20 -12.83 -3.62
N SER A 94 1.60 -13.79 -4.33
CA SER A 94 2.10 -14.31 -5.60
C SER A 94 1.94 -13.33 -6.76
N LEU A 95 0.98 -12.40 -6.68
CA LEU A 95 0.73 -11.38 -7.71
C LEU A 95 1.75 -10.23 -7.68
N LYS A 96 2.50 -10.08 -6.58
CA LYS A 96 3.44 -8.98 -6.41
C LYS A 96 4.55 -9.03 -7.47
N GLY A 97 4.67 -7.96 -8.25
CA GLY A 97 5.70 -7.81 -9.29
C GLY A 97 5.45 -8.62 -10.58
N ILE A 98 4.33 -9.34 -10.69
CA ILE A 98 3.98 -10.11 -11.90
C ILE A 98 3.43 -9.18 -12.98
N ILE A 99 3.84 -9.43 -14.22
CA ILE A 99 3.31 -8.76 -15.43
C ILE A 99 2.74 -9.82 -16.37
N PHE A 100 1.45 -9.78 -16.59
CA PHE A 100 0.77 -10.70 -17.48
C PHE A 100 0.89 -10.27 -18.95
N LYS A 101 1.08 -11.26 -19.84
CA LYS A 101 1.21 -11.06 -21.29
C LYS A 101 0.04 -11.67 -22.07
N LYS A 102 -0.90 -12.32 -21.37
CA LYS A 102 -2.09 -12.94 -21.98
C LYS A 102 -3.32 -12.58 -21.15
N PRO A 103 -4.48 -12.38 -21.80
CA PRO A 103 -5.74 -12.14 -21.12
C PRO A 103 -6.11 -13.30 -20.18
N ASN A 104 -6.64 -12.98 -19.02
CA ASN A 104 -7.16 -13.97 -18.07
C ASN A 104 -8.42 -13.41 -17.36
N PRO A 105 -9.62 -13.54 -17.95
CA PRO A 105 -10.85 -13.00 -17.36
C PRO A 105 -11.21 -13.61 -16.01
N CYS A 106 -10.86 -14.89 -15.76
CA CYS A 106 -11.08 -15.53 -14.47
C CYS A 106 -10.23 -14.87 -13.39
N LEU A 107 -8.94 -14.64 -13.65
CA LEU A 107 -8.03 -13.96 -12.74
C LEU A 107 -8.48 -12.52 -12.48
N GLN A 108 -8.95 -11.80 -13.50
CA GLN A 108 -9.48 -10.44 -13.31
C GLN A 108 -10.65 -10.39 -12.32
N LYS A 109 -11.59 -11.34 -12.43
CA LYS A 109 -12.72 -11.46 -11.48
C LYS A 109 -12.22 -11.73 -10.06
N ILE A 110 -11.24 -12.61 -9.91
CA ILE A 110 -10.66 -12.94 -8.60
C ILE A 110 -9.89 -11.74 -8.02
N ILE A 111 -9.09 -11.03 -8.82
CA ILE A 111 -8.40 -9.81 -8.37
C ILE A 111 -9.43 -8.74 -7.95
N ASN A 112 -10.52 -8.58 -8.71
CA ASN A 112 -11.59 -7.67 -8.35
C ASN A 112 -12.18 -8.03 -6.97
N SER A 113 -12.47 -9.30 -6.72
CA SER A 113 -12.96 -9.79 -5.42
C SER A 113 -11.91 -9.63 -4.30
N LEU A 114 -10.62 -9.85 -4.61
CA LEU A 114 -9.51 -9.63 -3.66
C LEU A 114 -9.42 -8.17 -3.24
N LEU A 115 -9.57 -7.22 -4.17
CA LEU A 115 -9.55 -5.78 -3.89
C LEU A 115 -10.76 -5.30 -3.08
N ASP A 116 -11.86 -6.07 -3.04
CA ASP A 116 -12.99 -5.81 -2.14
C ASP A 116 -12.67 -6.16 -0.67
N LYS A 117 -11.74 -7.07 -0.44
CA LYS A 117 -11.34 -7.50 0.90
C LYS A 117 -10.35 -6.51 1.51
N LYS A 118 -10.78 -5.78 2.55
CA LYS A 118 -10.00 -4.66 3.13
C LYS A 118 -8.65 -5.05 3.74
N THR A 119 -8.46 -6.35 4.06
CA THR A 119 -7.35 -6.83 4.91
C THR A 119 -6.48 -7.93 4.28
N TYR A 120 -6.71 -8.30 3.02
CA TYR A 120 -5.99 -9.44 2.42
C TYR A 120 -4.80 -9.03 1.56
N VAL A 121 -4.84 -7.84 0.98
CA VAL A 121 -3.77 -7.32 0.12
C VAL A 121 -3.67 -5.80 0.24
N ARG A 122 -2.46 -5.27 0.09
CA ARG A 122 -2.27 -3.86 -0.21
C ARG A 122 -2.50 -3.68 -1.72
N PRO A 123 -3.46 -2.88 -2.18
CA PRO A 123 -3.74 -2.74 -3.60
C PRO A 123 -2.52 -2.35 -4.43
N ASN A 124 -1.66 -1.48 -3.90
CA ASN A 124 -0.42 -1.06 -4.56
C ASN A 124 0.54 -2.23 -4.84
N ASP A 125 0.57 -3.26 -3.99
CA ASP A 125 1.44 -4.44 -4.19
C ASP A 125 1.07 -5.26 -5.43
N ILE A 126 -0.20 -5.22 -5.84
CA ILE A 126 -0.73 -5.98 -7.00
C ILE A 126 -1.18 -5.09 -8.17
N SER A 127 -0.99 -3.77 -8.06
CA SER A 127 -1.43 -2.82 -9.09
C SER A 127 -0.83 -3.12 -10.46
N ASN A 128 0.47 -3.43 -10.53
CA ASN A 128 1.16 -3.77 -11.78
C ASN A 128 0.57 -5.03 -12.44
N ALA A 129 0.24 -6.05 -11.66
CA ALA A 129 -0.41 -7.27 -12.16
C ALA A 129 -1.82 -6.95 -12.71
N ALA A 130 -2.62 -6.18 -11.97
CA ALA A 130 -3.94 -5.75 -12.39
C ALA A 130 -3.88 -4.87 -13.65
N ILE A 131 -3.00 -3.87 -13.70
CA ILE A 131 -2.81 -2.98 -14.84
C ILE A 131 -2.37 -3.77 -16.08
N SER A 132 -1.45 -4.73 -15.94
CA SER A 132 -1.01 -5.55 -17.06
C SER A 132 -2.15 -6.38 -17.68
N LEU A 133 -3.07 -6.90 -16.86
CA LEU A 133 -4.28 -7.58 -17.35
C LEU A 133 -5.26 -6.60 -18.00
N LEU A 134 -5.45 -5.41 -17.43
CA LEU A 134 -6.31 -4.38 -17.97
C LEU A 134 -5.83 -3.91 -19.35
N LYS A 135 -4.51 -3.75 -19.54
CA LYS A 135 -3.93 -3.37 -20.84
C LYS A 135 -4.15 -4.41 -21.95
N LEU A 136 -4.58 -5.62 -21.60
CA LEU A 136 -4.94 -6.68 -22.54
C LEU A 136 -6.45 -6.72 -22.85
N GLU A 137 -7.26 -5.87 -22.20
CA GLU A 137 -8.70 -5.75 -22.48
C GLU A 137 -8.95 -4.98 -23.79
N PRO A 138 -9.62 -5.58 -24.79
CA PRO A 138 -9.81 -4.94 -26.10
C PRO A 138 -10.47 -3.57 -26.00
N ASN A 139 -11.50 -3.43 -25.14
CA ASN A 139 -12.24 -2.19 -24.95
C ASN A 139 -11.44 -1.07 -24.26
N LEU A 140 -10.36 -1.39 -23.57
CA LEU A 140 -9.44 -0.41 -23.02
C LEU A 140 -8.25 -0.20 -23.94
N TYR A 141 -7.68 -1.28 -24.49
CA TYR A 141 -6.48 -1.24 -25.33
C TYR A 141 -6.58 -0.27 -26.50
N LYS A 142 -7.74 -0.25 -27.20
CA LYS A 142 -7.96 0.66 -28.34
C LYS A 142 -7.77 2.14 -27.99
N TYR A 143 -8.08 2.56 -26.75
CA TYR A 143 -7.89 3.94 -26.27
C TYR A 143 -6.46 4.22 -25.78
N LEU A 144 -5.70 3.19 -25.39
CA LEU A 144 -4.33 3.36 -24.94
C LEU A 144 -3.33 3.49 -26.09
N VAL A 145 -3.59 2.80 -27.22
CA VAL A 145 -2.70 2.84 -28.41
C VAL A 145 -2.95 4.04 -29.31
N SER A 146 -4.06 4.74 -29.16
CA SER A 146 -4.34 5.98 -29.87
C SER A 146 -3.29 7.04 -29.49
N GLN A 147 -2.52 7.50 -30.49
CA GLN A 147 -1.45 8.47 -30.29
C GLN A 147 -1.98 9.88 -30.00
N ASN A 148 -3.15 10.21 -30.53
CA ASN A 148 -3.79 11.54 -30.40
C ASN A 148 -5.24 11.40 -29.98
N ILE A 149 -5.46 11.06 -28.71
CA ILE A 149 -6.82 10.96 -28.13
C ILE A 149 -7.63 12.25 -28.38
N ASP A 150 -6.94 13.41 -28.38
CA ASP A 150 -7.57 14.72 -28.58
C ASP A 150 -8.02 14.96 -30.05
N ASP A 151 -7.40 14.29 -31.03
CA ASP A 151 -7.64 14.55 -32.47
C ASP A 151 -8.61 13.55 -33.12
N GLU A 152 -8.96 12.45 -32.48
CA GLU A 152 -9.73 11.34 -33.09
C GLU A 152 -11.24 11.53 -33.08
N GLY A 153 -11.78 12.65 -32.59
CA GLY A 153 -13.22 12.91 -32.52
C GLY A 153 -13.97 11.88 -31.67
N LEU A 154 -13.32 11.31 -30.67
CA LEU A 154 -13.89 10.32 -29.76
C LEU A 154 -15.05 10.92 -28.96
N LYS A 155 -16.18 10.23 -28.95
CA LYS A 155 -17.33 10.62 -28.14
C LYS A 155 -17.18 10.09 -26.73
N ILE A 156 -17.16 10.99 -25.76
CA ILE A 156 -16.94 10.65 -24.35
C ILE A 156 -17.91 9.58 -23.83
N LEU A 157 -19.16 9.59 -24.26
CA LEU A 157 -20.16 8.60 -23.84
C LEU A 157 -19.85 7.18 -24.33
N GLU A 158 -19.29 7.04 -25.55
CA GLU A 158 -18.86 5.74 -26.06
C GLU A 158 -17.68 5.18 -25.26
N VAL A 159 -16.70 6.03 -24.94
CA VAL A 159 -15.55 5.66 -24.10
C VAL A 159 -16.03 5.22 -22.71
N ILE A 160 -16.92 5.97 -22.10
CA ILE A 160 -17.46 5.64 -20.78
C ILE A 160 -18.28 4.35 -20.81
N ALA A 161 -19.11 4.14 -21.83
CA ALA A 161 -19.88 2.91 -21.97
C ALA A 161 -18.97 1.67 -22.02
N ASP A 162 -17.87 1.73 -22.77
CA ASP A 162 -16.90 0.65 -22.83
C ASP A 162 -16.18 0.43 -21.48
N LEU A 163 -15.65 1.51 -20.88
CA LEU A 163 -14.83 1.42 -19.69
C LEU A 163 -15.64 1.11 -18.41
N SER A 164 -16.90 1.54 -18.33
CA SER A 164 -17.78 1.27 -17.18
C SER A 164 -18.10 -0.21 -17.01
N ASN A 165 -17.92 -1.02 -18.05
CA ASN A 165 -18.09 -2.47 -18.03
C ASN A 165 -16.84 -3.22 -17.53
N ILE A 166 -15.67 -2.56 -17.43
CA ILE A 166 -14.43 -3.16 -16.96
C ILE A 166 -14.37 -3.03 -15.42
N SER A 167 -15.01 -3.97 -14.72
CA SER A 167 -15.15 -3.91 -13.25
C SER A 167 -13.81 -3.79 -12.52
N LEU A 168 -12.76 -4.48 -13.00
CA LEU A 168 -11.43 -4.42 -12.42
C LEU A 168 -10.82 -3.00 -12.51
N LEU A 169 -11.04 -2.28 -13.64
CA LEU A 169 -10.58 -0.91 -13.79
C LEU A 169 -11.22 0.01 -12.74
N LEU A 170 -12.54 -0.02 -12.63
CA LEU A 170 -13.28 0.82 -11.70
C LEU A 170 -12.92 0.51 -10.24
N LYS A 171 -12.73 -0.78 -9.93
CA LYS A 171 -12.30 -1.21 -8.60
C LYS A 171 -10.90 -0.70 -8.30
N LEU A 172 -9.94 -0.88 -9.20
CA LEU A 172 -8.57 -0.42 -9.02
C LEU A 172 -8.52 1.10 -8.81
N MET A 173 -9.23 1.87 -9.66
CA MET A 173 -9.36 3.33 -9.53
C MET A 173 -9.89 3.77 -8.15
N SER A 174 -10.76 2.98 -7.53
CA SER A 174 -11.35 3.34 -6.24
C SER A 174 -10.50 2.99 -5.02
N VAL A 175 -9.47 2.14 -5.14
CA VAL A 175 -8.71 1.63 -3.98
C VAL A 175 -7.21 1.93 -3.99
N CYS A 176 -6.63 2.26 -5.16
CA CYS A 176 -5.23 2.68 -5.25
C CYS A 176 -4.99 3.62 -6.43
N PRO A 177 -3.90 4.41 -6.39
CA PRO A 177 -3.48 5.21 -7.52
C PRO A 177 -3.15 4.31 -8.72
N ILE A 178 -3.56 4.71 -9.90
CA ILE A 178 -3.15 4.06 -11.16
C ILE A 178 -1.70 4.44 -11.48
N THR A 179 -0.81 3.46 -11.45
CA THR A 179 0.64 3.64 -11.62
C THR A 179 1.09 3.36 -13.06
N ASP A 180 0.39 3.96 -14.04
CA ASP A 180 0.66 3.79 -15.47
C ASP A 180 0.36 5.09 -16.22
N ILE A 181 1.34 5.57 -16.99
CA ILE A 181 1.27 6.89 -17.64
C ILE A 181 0.27 6.94 -18.80
N GLU A 182 0.05 5.83 -19.49
CA GLU A 182 -0.92 5.76 -20.61
C GLU A 182 -2.34 5.79 -20.06
N LEU A 183 -2.61 5.02 -19.00
CA LEU A 183 -3.89 5.08 -18.29
C LEU A 183 -4.13 6.46 -17.67
N GLU A 184 -3.12 7.07 -17.08
CA GLU A 184 -3.23 8.43 -16.54
C GLU A 184 -3.61 9.43 -17.65
N ARG A 185 -2.95 9.35 -18.83
CA ARG A 185 -3.28 10.21 -19.99
C ARG A 185 -4.75 10.05 -20.37
N LEU A 186 -5.23 8.82 -20.49
CA LEU A 186 -6.63 8.52 -20.81
C LEU A 186 -7.59 9.08 -19.74
N LEU A 187 -7.32 8.83 -18.46
CA LEU A 187 -8.17 9.31 -17.36
C LEU A 187 -8.20 10.85 -17.26
N ARG A 188 -7.09 11.53 -17.54
CA ARG A 188 -7.03 12.99 -17.60
C ARG A 188 -7.86 13.53 -18.74
N TRP A 189 -7.76 12.94 -19.94
CA TRP A 189 -8.58 13.30 -21.09
C TRP A 189 -10.07 13.10 -20.78
N ILE A 190 -10.47 11.94 -20.24
CA ILE A 190 -11.85 11.68 -19.85
C ILE A 190 -12.34 12.73 -18.84
N ARG A 191 -11.51 13.08 -17.84
CA ARG A 191 -11.87 14.07 -16.83
C ARG A 191 -12.18 15.43 -17.45
N ALA A 192 -11.31 15.90 -18.35
CA ALA A 192 -11.46 17.17 -19.05
C ALA A 192 -12.69 17.17 -19.97
N SER A 193 -12.90 16.10 -20.75
CA SER A 193 -14.05 15.96 -21.65
C SER A 193 -15.38 15.90 -20.87
N LEU A 194 -15.39 15.19 -19.73
CA LEU A 194 -16.57 15.18 -18.86
C LEU A 194 -16.92 16.57 -18.33
N LEU A 195 -15.93 17.38 -17.95
CA LEU A 195 -16.17 18.73 -17.47
C LEU A 195 -16.70 19.64 -18.58
N SER A 196 -16.10 19.59 -19.78
CA SER A 196 -16.50 20.44 -20.91
C SER A 196 -17.91 20.16 -21.41
N GLU A 197 -18.37 18.91 -21.33
CA GLU A 197 -19.67 18.46 -21.83
C GLU A 197 -20.72 18.25 -20.74
N ILE A 198 -20.39 18.49 -19.45
CA ILE A 198 -21.16 18.05 -18.28
C ILE A 198 -22.64 18.47 -18.30
N SER A 199 -22.94 19.64 -18.85
CA SER A 199 -24.30 20.19 -18.93
C SER A 199 -25.20 19.45 -19.92
N TYR A 200 -24.60 18.80 -20.93
CA TYR A 200 -25.29 18.12 -22.00
C TYR A 200 -25.33 16.60 -21.84
N LEU A 201 -24.53 16.05 -20.94
CA LEU A 201 -24.45 14.61 -20.73
C LEU A 201 -25.72 14.06 -20.06
N PRO A 202 -26.22 12.88 -20.48
CA PRO A 202 -27.35 12.23 -19.83
C PRO A 202 -26.94 11.70 -18.46
N ASN A 203 -27.87 11.70 -17.51
CA ASN A 203 -27.66 11.14 -16.18
C ASN A 203 -27.81 9.60 -16.21
N SER A 204 -26.88 8.88 -16.87
CA SER A 204 -26.95 7.43 -17.00
C SER A 204 -26.21 6.71 -15.84
N PRO A 205 -26.63 5.49 -15.48
CA PRO A 205 -25.96 4.68 -14.46
C PRO A 205 -24.48 4.42 -14.77
N GLU A 206 -24.13 4.20 -16.04
CA GLU A 206 -22.78 3.95 -16.54
C GLU A 206 -21.89 5.18 -16.30
N LEU A 207 -22.41 6.36 -16.66
CA LEU A 207 -21.73 7.63 -16.46
C LEU A 207 -21.44 7.86 -14.96
N LEU A 208 -22.47 7.75 -14.11
CA LEU A 208 -22.33 7.98 -12.67
C LEU A 208 -21.38 6.97 -12.02
N LYS A 209 -21.44 5.70 -12.42
CA LYS A 209 -20.54 4.65 -11.96
C LYS A 209 -19.09 4.97 -12.30
N PHE A 210 -18.83 5.40 -13.55
CA PHE A 210 -17.49 5.77 -13.99
C PHE A 210 -17.00 7.05 -13.29
N GLN A 211 -17.83 8.10 -13.23
CA GLN A 211 -17.51 9.34 -12.53
C GLN A 211 -17.19 9.11 -11.05
N SER A 212 -17.94 8.23 -10.36
CA SER A 212 -17.66 7.87 -8.96
C SER A 212 -16.27 7.24 -8.83
N ALA A 213 -15.90 6.31 -9.72
CA ALA A 213 -14.57 5.70 -9.71
C ALA A 213 -13.47 6.73 -10.03
N LEU A 214 -13.70 7.65 -10.97
CA LEU A 214 -12.77 8.70 -11.34
C LEU A 214 -12.54 9.69 -10.20
N ALA A 215 -13.62 10.12 -9.51
CA ALA A 215 -13.52 10.99 -8.35
C ALA A 215 -12.74 10.33 -7.19
N LEU A 216 -12.92 9.03 -6.98
CA LEU A 216 -12.14 8.26 -6.00
C LEU A 216 -10.68 8.11 -6.42
N GLN A 217 -10.39 7.92 -7.71
CA GLN A 217 -9.04 7.89 -8.25
C GLN A 217 -8.31 9.23 -8.02
N CYS A 218 -8.97 10.35 -8.35
CA CYS A 218 -8.41 11.67 -8.16
C CYS A 218 -8.19 12.01 -6.67
N PHE A 219 -9.07 11.54 -5.79
CA PHE A 219 -8.88 11.67 -4.35
C PHE A 219 -7.73 10.79 -3.83
N THR A 220 -7.60 9.57 -4.33
CA THR A 220 -6.58 8.61 -3.90
C THR A 220 -5.18 9.01 -4.39
N ASN A 221 -5.08 9.61 -5.59
CA ASN A 221 -3.82 10.16 -6.11
C ASN A 221 -3.54 11.60 -5.64
N GLU A 222 -4.42 12.14 -4.76
CA GLU A 222 -4.29 13.46 -4.15
C GLU A 222 -4.27 14.59 -5.19
N TYR A 223 -5.09 14.45 -6.23
CA TYR A 223 -5.26 15.44 -7.30
C TYR A 223 -3.95 15.81 -8.02
N ILE A 224 -3.05 14.85 -8.17
CA ILE A 224 -1.75 15.08 -8.84
C ILE A 224 -1.91 15.39 -10.34
N TYR A 225 -3.06 15.06 -10.94
CA TYR A 225 -3.33 15.35 -12.34
C TYR A 225 -3.40 16.86 -12.60
N ASN A 226 -2.67 17.31 -13.60
CA ASN A 226 -2.77 18.70 -14.04
C ASN A 226 -4.10 18.95 -14.75
N HIS A 227 -4.49 20.21 -14.76
CA HIS A 227 -5.61 20.74 -15.54
C HIS A 227 -5.18 22.06 -16.22
N SER A 228 -5.95 22.49 -17.20
CA SER A 228 -5.71 23.69 -17.99
C SER A 228 -6.50 24.87 -17.42
N GLU A 229 -6.12 26.09 -17.81
CA GLU A 229 -6.87 27.31 -17.46
C GLU A 229 -8.34 27.27 -17.97
N TYR A 230 -8.58 26.55 -19.08
CA TYR A 230 -9.94 26.31 -19.57
C TYR A 230 -10.76 25.44 -18.59
N GLU A 231 -10.12 24.37 -18.05
CA GLU A 231 -10.75 23.54 -17.04
C GLU A 231 -11.01 24.34 -15.73
N ASP A 232 -10.10 25.24 -15.34
CA ASP A 232 -10.27 26.09 -14.14
C ASP A 232 -11.53 26.95 -14.26
N LYS A 233 -11.73 27.61 -15.39
CA LYS A 233 -12.91 28.43 -15.66
C LYS A 233 -14.20 27.61 -15.68
N ALA A 234 -14.20 26.46 -16.34
CA ALA A 234 -15.36 25.57 -16.39
C ALA A 234 -15.72 25.01 -15.00
N LEU A 235 -14.72 24.80 -14.13
CA LEU A 235 -14.93 24.41 -12.73
C LEU A 235 -15.57 25.50 -11.90
N GLU A 236 -15.14 26.76 -12.07
CA GLU A 236 -15.75 27.93 -11.41
C GLU A 236 -17.23 28.05 -11.81
N ASP A 237 -17.53 27.97 -13.11
CA ASP A 237 -18.91 28.03 -13.62
C ASP A 237 -19.77 26.89 -13.05
N LEU A 238 -19.23 25.68 -12.99
CA LEU A 238 -19.93 24.50 -12.44
C LEU A 238 -20.15 24.62 -10.93
N GLU A 239 -19.14 25.13 -10.18
CA GLU A 239 -19.26 25.35 -8.72
C GLU A 239 -20.34 26.41 -8.44
N GLU A 240 -20.38 27.49 -9.20
CA GLU A 240 -21.41 28.53 -9.05
C GLU A 240 -22.81 27.98 -9.35
N LEU A 241 -22.99 27.18 -10.41
CA LEU A 241 -24.24 26.52 -10.72
C LEU A 241 -24.72 25.63 -9.56
N VAL A 242 -23.81 24.84 -8.95
CA VAL A 242 -24.13 23.99 -7.80
C VAL A 242 -24.53 24.85 -6.58
N LYS A 243 -23.80 25.93 -6.29
CA LYS A 243 -24.14 26.87 -5.21
C LYS A 243 -25.53 27.48 -5.39
N LEU A 244 -25.84 27.97 -6.58
CA LEU A 244 -27.14 28.55 -6.90
C LEU A 244 -28.26 27.51 -6.76
N THR A 245 -28.06 26.29 -7.18
CA THR A 245 -29.03 25.20 -7.05
C THR A 245 -29.33 24.93 -5.57
N ILE A 246 -28.32 24.86 -4.71
CA ILE A 246 -28.47 24.62 -3.27
C ILE A 246 -29.14 25.81 -2.60
N ASN A 247 -28.76 27.03 -2.93
CA ASN A 247 -29.38 28.27 -2.37
C ASN A 247 -30.86 28.39 -2.71
N ASN A 248 -31.28 27.80 -3.83
CA ASN A 248 -32.69 27.68 -4.22
C ASN A 248 -33.41 26.48 -3.56
N ASN A 249 -32.83 25.86 -2.53
CA ASN A 249 -33.31 24.67 -1.84
C ASN A 249 -33.53 23.45 -2.78
N GLN A 250 -32.76 23.37 -3.85
CA GLN A 250 -32.77 22.24 -4.78
C GLN A 250 -31.49 21.40 -4.62
N GLN A 251 -31.56 20.12 -4.99
CA GLN A 251 -30.37 19.26 -4.97
C GLN A 251 -29.72 19.25 -6.35
N PRO A 252 -28.39 19.46 -6.42
CA PRO A 252 -27.64 19.38 -7.66
C PRO A 252 -27.67 17.96 -8.23
N LYS A 253 -27.54 17.82 -9.56
CA LYS A 253 -27.41 16.53 -10.20
C LYS A 253 -26.15 15.80 -9.71
N ALA A 254 -26.23 14.48 -9.46
CA ALA A 254 -25.11 13.65 -9.01
C ALA A 254 -23.88 13.78 -9.92
N GLN A 255 -24.08 13.86 -11.24
CA GLN A 255 -22.99 14.03 -12.21
C GLN A 255 -22.19 15.33 -12.01
N PHE A 256 -22.81 16.43 -11.55
CA PHE A 256 -22.12 17.70 -11.25
C PHE A 256 -21.23 17.56 -10.03
N ILE A 257 -21.77 16.94 -8.97
CA ILE A 257 -21.05 16.68 -7.72
C ILE A 257 -19.85 15.77 -7.97
N LEU A 258 -20.03 14.67 -8.71
CA LEU A 258 -18.97 13.73 -9.05
C LEU A 258 -17.88 14.34 -9.95
N CYS A 259 -18.28 15.25 -10.85
CA CYS A 259 -17.34 16.00 -11.68
C CYS A 259 -16.46 16.91 -10.81
N LEU A 260 -17.06 17.77 -9.94
CA LEU A 260 -16.32 18.61 -9.00
C LEU A 260 -15.43 17.79 -8.07
N ALA A 261 -15.93 16.65 -7.57
CA ALA A 261 -15.19 15.72 -6.72
C ALA A 261 -13.94 15.11 -7.36
N SER A 262 -13.83 15.13 -8.70
CA SER A 262 -12.66 14.66 -9.43
C SER A 262 -11.54 15.71 -9.59
N TYR A 263 -11.79 16.96 -9.17
CA TYR A 263 -10.82 18.07 -9.23
C TYR A 263 -10.41 18.59 -7.86
N LYS A 264 -11.31 18.53 -6.86
CA LYS A 264 -11.09 19.04 -5.51
C LYS A 264 -11.91 18.22 -4.51
N PRO A 265 -11.40 17.94 -3.29
CA PRO A 265 -12.14 17.19 -2.29
C PRO A 265 -13.47 17.89 -1.93
N LEU A 266 -14.56 17.13 -1.84
CA LEU A 266 -15.89 17.69 -1.55
C LEU A 266 -15.95 18.45 -0.22
N ASN A 267 -15.20 18.05 0.81
CA ASN A 267 -15.15 18.75 2.09
C ASN A 267 -14.49 20.14 2.02
N HIS A 268 -13.88 20.51 0.89
CA HIS A 268 -13.36 21.86 0.67
C HIS A 268 -14.41 22.82 0.09
N TYR A 269 -15.60 22.32 -0.23
CA TYR A 269 -16.73 23.15 -0.65
C TYR A 269 -17.64 23.42 0.55
N GLU A 270 -17.93 24.69 0.82
CA GLU A 270 -18.75 25.12 1.97
C GLU A 270 -20.15 24.49 1.97
N TRP A 271 -20.70 24.27 0.78
CA TRP A 271 -22.02 23.69 0.58
C TRP A 271 -22.05 22.16 0.73
N SER A 272 -20.93 21.49 0.90
CA SER A 272 -20.85 20.01 0.90
C SER A 272 -21.77 19.36 1.96
N ASN A 273 -21.92 20.00 3.13
CA ASN A 273 -22.80 19.49 4.19
C ASN A 273 -24.31 19.66 3.91
N SER A 274 -24.68 20.44 2.89
CA SER A 274 -26.07 20.64 2.45
C SER A 274 -26.52 19.62 1.39
N LEU A 275 -25.62 18.73 0.96
CA LEU A 275 -25.93 17.71 -0.03
C LEU A 275 -26.79 16.58 0.56
N GLN A 276 -27.84 16.22 -0.15
CA GLN A 276 -28.55 14.97 0.07
C GLN A 276 -27.71 13.81 -0.52
N VAL A 277 -27.27 12.89 0.34
CA VAL A 277 -26.41 11.77 -0.08
C VAL A 277 -27.23 10.67 -0.74
N THR A 278 -27.19 10.61 -2.06
CA THR A 278 -27.82 9.55 -2.86
C THR A 278 -26.88 8.33 -2.99
N SER A 279 -27.40 7.19 -3.48
CA SER A 279 -26.59 5.96 -3.71
C SER A 279 -25.39 6.21 -4.62
N GLU A 280 -25.55 7.07 -5.63
CA GLU A 280 -24.58 7.36 -6.67
C GLU A 280 -23.33 8.11 -6.12
N ILE A 281 -23.55 9.06 -5.21
CA ILE A 281 -22.47 9.86 -4.62
C ILE A 281 -21.95 9.32 -3.28
N LYS A 282 -22.64 8.33 -2.67
CA LYS A 282 -22.38 7.85 -1.31
C LYS A 282 -20.92 7.49 -1.05
N ASN A 283 -20.31 6.74 -1.94
CA ASN A 283 -18.92 6.28 -1.75
C ASN A 283 -17.93 7.46 -1.80
N VAL A 284 -18.13 8.39 -2.74
CA VAL A 284 -17.30 9.59 -2.88
C VAL A 284 -17.52 10.51 -1.68
N PHE A 285 -18.78 10.75 -1.30
CA PHE A 285 -19.11 11.57 -0.15
C PHE A 285 -18.53 11.00 1.16
N THR A 286 -18.60 9.69 1.34
CA THR A 286 -18.00 9.04 2.51
C THR A 286 -16.49 9.30 2.57
N ARG A 287 -15.79 9.07 1.46
CA ARG A 287 -14.32 9.21 1.38
C ARG A 287 -13.85 10.66 1.45
N GLN A 288 -14.60 11.59 0.85
CA GLN A 288 -14.18 12.99 0.70
C GLN A 288 -14.78 13.94 1.73
N VAL A 289 -15.82 13.53 2.47
CA VAL A 289 -16.46 14.38 3.49
C VAL A 289 -16.50 13.70 4.86
N ILE A 290 -17.16 12.53 4.96
CA ILE A 290 -17.39 11.89 6.28
C ILE A 290 -16.06 11.47 6.93
N GLU A 291 -15.16 10.80 6.17
CA GLU A 291 -13.88 10.35 6.71
C GLU A 291 -12.97 11.51 7.15
N PRO A 292 -12.73 12.58 6.34
CA PRO A 292 -11.96 13.73 6.76
C PRO A 292 -12.56 14.49 7.96
N ASN A 293 -13.89 14.62 8.03
CA ASN A 293 -14.56 15.23 9.18
C ASN A 293 -14.34 14.41 10.46
N LYS A 294 -14.39 13.08 10.36
CA LYS A 294 -14.06 12.19 11.48
C LYS A 294 -12.60 12.34 11.91
N GLU A 295 -11.66 12.43 10.95
CA GLU A 295 -10.23 12.66 11.23
C GLU A 295 -10.01 13.99 11.97
N THR A 296 -10.70 15.07 11.54
CA THR A 296 -10.66 16.38 12.22
C THR A 296 -11.10 16.30 13.67
N ASN A 297 -12.13 15.50 13.98
CA ASN A 297 -12.58 15.28 15.34
C ASN A 297 -11.61 14.42 16.15
N LEU A 298 -11.07 13.35 15.57
CA LEU A 298 -10.09 12.48 16.21
C LEU A 298 -8.80 13.21 16.53
N LYS A 299 -8.38 14.16 15.68
CA LYS A 299 -7.19 14.99 15.88
C LYS A 299 -7.19 15.72 17.22
N LYS A 300 -8.37 16.20 17.66
CA LYS A 300 -8.55 16.90 18.95
C LYS A 300 -8.43 15.98 20.18
N LEU A 301 -8.53 14.67 19.99
CA LEU A 301 -8.52 13.66 21.04
C LEU A 301 -7.18 12.94 21.19
N LEU A 302 -6.20 13.29 20.35
CA LEU A 302 -4.88 12.66 20.39
C LEU A 302 -4.08 13.19 21.58
N PRO A 303 -3.53 12.30 22.43
CA PRO A 303 -2.62 12.72 23.49
C PRO A 303 -1.32 13.25 22.89
N LEU A 304 -0.77 14.28 23.54
CA LEU A 304 0.51 14.89 23.23
C LEU A 304 1.49 14.56 24.37
N LEU A 305 2.68 14.06 24.04
CA LEU A 305 3.74 13.82 25.03
C LEU A 305 4.39 15.16 25.43
N GLU A 306 4.93 15.87 24.44
CA GLU A 306 5.61 17.16 24.59
C GLU A 306 5.47 17.99 23.31
N ASN A 307 5.60 19.32 23.43
CA ASN A 307 5.64 20.19 22.28
C ASN A 307 6.95 19.97 21.48
N VAL A 308 6.83 19.90 20.17
CA VAL A 308 7.99 19.76 19.27
C VAL A 308 8.82 21.04 19.30
N THR A 309 10.06 20.97 19.75
CA THR A 309 10.97 22.12 19.87
C THR A 309 12.15 22.07 18.89
N ASP A 310 12.50 20.88 18.39
CA ASP A 310 13.54 20.74 17.37
C ASP A 310 13.11 21.38 16.03
N LYS A 311 14.02 22.15 15.42
CA LYS A 311 13.72 22.91 14.20
C LYS A 311 13.47 22.03 12.98
N VAL A 312 14.17 20.90 12.86
CA VAL A 312 14.01 19.97 11.75
C VAL A 312 12.72 19.18 11.95
N SER A 313 12.50 18.65 13.16
CA SER A 313 11.25 17.98 13.53
C SER A 313 10.02 18.87 13.28
N SER A 314 10.11 20.18 13.55
CA SER A 314 9.02 21.13 13.28
C SER A 314 8.71 21.24 11.78
N LYS A 315 9.72 21.32 10.92
CA LYS A 315 9.53 21.38 9.45
C LYS A 315 9.00 20.04 8.90
N VAL A 316 9.50 18.92 9.40
CA VAL A 316 8.99 17.59 9.05
C VAL A 316 7.53 17.44 9.47
N LYS A 317 7.19 17.90 10.69
CA LYS A 317 5.81 17.96 11.17
C LYS A 317 4.92 18.77 10.22
N GLU A 318 5.30 19.99 9.84
CA GLU A 318 4.54 20.83 8.90
C GLU A 318 4.29 20.13 7.57
N GLN A 319 5.30 19.46 7.02
CA GLN A 319 5.17 18.69 5.78
C GLN A 319 4.11 17.60 5.90
N TYR A 320 4.13 16.78 6.95
CA TYR A 320 3.19 15.68 7.14
C TYR A 320 1.83 16.12 7.72
N GLU A 321 1.73 17.29 8.34
CA GLU A 321 0.44 17.90 8.69
C GLU A 321 -0.33 18.31 7.42
N SER A 322 0.35 18.86 6.43
CA SER A 322 -0.26 19.24 5.15
C SER A 322 -0.49 18.06 4.22
N SER A 323 0.39 17.06 4.26
CA SER A 323 0.40 15.93 3.33
C SER A 323 0.65 14.62 4.10
N PRO A 324 -0.35 14.07 4.81
CA PRO A 324 -0.21 12.80 5.54
C PRO A 324 0.24 11.67 4.63
N TYR A 325 1.28 10.93 5.02
CA TYR A 325 1.95 9.93 4.18
C TYR A 325 2.15 8.58 4.90
N PRO A 326 2.04 7.47 4.16
CA PRO A 326 1.36 7.32 2.87
C PRO A 326 -0.16 7.29 3.05
N ARG A 327 -0.96 7.73 2.05
CA ARG A 327 -2.40 7.46 2.06
C ARG A 327 -2.68 6.07 1.49
N TRP A 328 -3.60 5.34 2.12
CA TRP A 328 -3.91 3.97 1.72
C TRP A 328 -5.38 3.63 2.00
N VAL A 329 -5.93 2.66 1.28
CA VAL A 329 -7.33 2.24 1.40
C VAL A 329 -7.44 0.89 2.10
N ASN A 330 -6.76 -0.13 1.59
CA ASN A 330 -6.75 -1.48 2.11
C ASN A 330 -5.33 -1.87 2.57
N LEU A 331 -5.25 -2.80 3.53
CA LEU A 331 -4.02 -3.35 4.07
C LEU A 331 -3.92 -4.86 3.84
N ARG A 332 -2.73 -5.39 4.12
CA ARG A 332 -2.54 -6.83 4.26
C ARG A 332 -2.30 -7.16 5.72
N LEU A 333 -3.29 -7.70 6.40
CA LEU A 333 -3.17 -8.10 7.80
C LEU A 333 -2.93 -9.61 7.90
N HIS A 334 -2.17 -10.03 8.91
CA HIS A 334 -2.04 -11.45 9.23
C HIS A 334 -3.41 -12.06 9.53
N LEU A 335 -3.74 -13.18 8.88
CA LEU A 335 -4.99 -13.91 9.14
C LEU A 335 -5.06 -14.42 10.57
N ASN A 336 -3.92 -14.84 11.12
CA ASN A 336 -3.80 -15.31 12.50
C ASN A 336 -2.59 -14.67 13.16
N PRO A 337 -2.74 -14.04 14.34
CA PRO A 337 -1.62 -13.49 15.08
C PRO A 337 -0.62 -14.58 15.49
N VAL A 338 0.67 -14.25 15.44
CA VAL A 338 1.77 -15.18 15.71
C VAL A 338 2.60 -14.76 16.93
N SER A 339 3.31 -15.72 17.54
CA SER A 339 4.24 -15.44 18.63
C SER A 339 5.53 -14.82 18.11
N ILE A 340 6.25 -14.09 18.97
CA ILE A 340 7.60 -13.58 18.65
C ILE A 340 8.52 -14.72 18.23
N SER A 341 8.48 -15.86 18.93
CA SER A 341 9.30 -17.04 18.61
C SER A 341 9.06 -17.53 17.17
N LYS A 342 7.80 -17.51 16.69
CA LYS A 342 7.47 -17.88 15.31
C LYS A 342 8.04 -16.87 14.31
N VAL A 343 7.90 -15.56 14.58
CA VAL A 343 8.46 -14.51 13.73
C VAL A 343 10.00 -14.64 13.63
N ILE A 344 10.68 -14.84 14.76
CA ILE A 344 12.13 -15.06 14.80
C ILE A 344 12.52 -16.24 13.91
N SER A 345 11.77 -17.35 14.00
CA SER A 345 12.05 -18.57 13.22
C SER A 345 11.82 -18.35 11.72
N GLU A 346 10.70 -17.71 11.34
CA GLU A 346 10.35 -17.43 9.95
C GLU A 346 11.35 -16.48 9.28
N MET A 347 11.80 -15.47 10.01
CA MET A 347 12.79 -14.49 9.53
C MET A 347 14.24 -14.98 9.69
N LYS A 348 14.46 -16.15 10.32
CA LYS A 348 15.80 -16.72 10.61
C LYS A 348 16.70 -15.75 11.36
N LEU A 349 16.16 -15.00 12.31
CA LEU A 349 16.93 -14.02 13.08
C LEU A 349 17.92 -14.69 14.03
N LYS A 350 19.16 -14.16 14.10
CA LYS A 350 20.15 -14.54 15.11
C LYS A 350 19.80 -13.88 16.44
N ILE A 351 19.42 -14.66 17.44
CA ILE A 351 18.99 -14.16 18.74
C ILE A 351 20.08 -14.36 19.78
N PHE A 352 20.39 -13.30 20.53
CA PHE A 352 21.42 -13.27 21.58
C PHE A 352 20.87 -13.45 22.99
N ASP A 353 19.59 -13.14 23.24
CA ASP A 353 18.86 -13.44 24.48
C ASP A 353 17.55 -14.18 24.17
N ASN A 354 17.47 -15.45 24.62
CA ASN A 354 16.30 -16.28 24.35
C ASN A 354 15.06 -15.89 25.18
N LYS A 355 15.17 -15.00 26.17
CA LYS A 355 14.04 -14.54 27.00
C LYS A 355 12.95 -13.91 26.13
N ILE A 356 13.33 -13.19 25.08
CA ILE A 356 12.39 -12.54 24.15
C ILE A 356 11.43 -13.54 23.50
N LYS A 357 11.86 -14.79 23.23
CA LYS A 357 11.02 -15.84 22.65
C LYS A 357 9.85 -16.25 23.55
N ASN A 358 9.96 -16.02 24.85
CA ASN A 358 8.99 -16.42 25.85
C ASN A 358 7.97 -15.31 26.19
N VAL A 359 8.16 -14.11 25.66
CA VAL A 359 7.24 -12.98 25.88
C VAL A 359 5.91 -13.26 25.17
N LYS A 360 4.84 -13.40 25.97
CA LYS A 360 3.49 -13.74 25.47
C LYS A 360 2.66 -12.51 25.11
N MET A 361 2.91 -11.39 25.78
CA MET A 361 2.18 -10.11 25.62
C MET A 361 3.21 -8.99 25.45
N PRO A 362 3.80 -8.87 24.24
CA PRO A 362 4.84 -7.87 24.04
C PRO A 362 4.27 -6.44 24.06
N ASP A 363 4.99 -5.56 24.79
CA ASP A 363 4.86 -4.12 24.63
C ASP A 363 5.67 -3.69 23.40
N ILE A 364 5.02 -3.04 22.44
CA ILE A 364 5.64 -2.65 21.17
C ILE A 364 5.54 -1.14 21.00
N LEU A 365 6.65 -0.50 20.64
CA LEU A 365 6.69 0.90 20.23
C LEU A 365 6.88 0.99 18.72
N ILE A 366 6.02 1.76 18.06
CA ILE A 366 6.21 2.16 16.65
C ILE A 366 6.53 3.64 16.63
N ALA A 367 7.79 3.97 16.35
CA ALA A 367 8.27 5.35 16.33
C ALA A 367 8.28 5.90 14.91
N GLY A 368 7.43 6.90 14.65
CA GLY A 368 7.15 7.44 13.32
C GLY A 368 6.18 6.54 12.54
N CYS A 369 4.95 6.40 13.05
CA CYS A 369 3.97 5.46 12.48
C CYS A 369 3.26 6.00 11.22
N GLY A 370 3.41 7.28 10.89
CA GLY A 370 2.72 7.93 9.79
C GLY A 370 1.21 7.71 9.85
N THR A 371 0.61 7.37 8.72
CA THR A 371 -0.83 7.06 8.62
C THR A 371 -1.22 5.67 9.13
N GLY A 372 -0.36 5.01 9.88
CA GLY A 372 -0.68 3.82 10.64
C GLY A 372 -0.59 2.49 9.89
N GLN A 373 -0.17 2.47 8.63
CA GLN A 373 -0.09 1.24 7.85
C GLN A 373 0.76 0.18 8.55
N HIS A 374 1.98 0.53 8.89
CA HIS A 374 2.93 -0.36 9.56
C HIS A 374 2.45 -0.73 10.98
N SER A 375 2.00 0.25 11.76
CA SER A 375 1.57 0.01 13.14
C SER A 375 0.36 -0.90 13.27
N ILE A 376 -0.62 -0.78 12.37
CA ILE A 376 -1.80 -1.65 12.31
C ILE A 376 -1.40 -3.09 11.92
N GLU A 377 -0.49 -3.24 10.96
CA GLU A 377 0.02 -4.56 10.56
C GLU A 377 0.79 -5.23 11.70
N THR A 378 1.63 -4.49 12.43
CA THR A 378 2.35 -4.99 13.60
C THR A 378 1.39 -5.38 14.73
N ALA A 379 0.37 -4.56 15.01
CA ALA A 379 -0.66 -4.87 16.00
C ALA A 379 -1.46 -6.13 15.66
N ALA A 380 -1.73 -6.36 14.37
CA ALA A 380 -2.42 -7.57 13.89
C ALA A 380 -1.49 -8.80 13.84
N LYS A 381 -0.17 -8.61 13.73
CA LYS A 381 0.82 -9.69 13.58
C LYS A 381 1.14 -10.37 14.91
N PHE A 382 1.40 -9.60 15.97
CA PHE A 382 1.89 -10.16 17.23
C PHE A 382 0.76 -10.52 18.19
N LYS A 383 0.68 -11.81 18.56
CA LYS A 383 -0.32 -12.32 19.49
C LYS A 383 -0.19 -11.67 20.87
N GLY A 384 -1.29 -11.08 21.36
CA GLY A 384 -1.37 -10.48 22.69
C GLY A 384 -0.59 -9.18 22.84
N SER A 385 -0.10 -8.58 21.77
CA SER A 385 0.66 -7.33 21.83
C SER A 385 -0.15 -6.14 22.35
N LYS A 386 0.56 -5.19 22.95
CA LYS A 386 0.10 -3.82 23.21
C LYS A 386 1.01 -2.88 22.44
N VAL A 387 0.45 -2.15 21.50
CA VAL A 387 1.21 -1.26 20.62
C VAL A 387 0.99 0.19 21.03
N LEU A 388 2.06 0.94 21.20
CA LEU A 388 2.04 2.40 21.23
C LEU A 388 2.65 2.89 19.92
N ALA A 389 1.87 3.63 19.14
CA ALA A 389 2.30 4.20 17.87
C ALA A 389 2.41 5.72 18.01
N VAL A 390 3.57 6.28 17.71
CA VAL A 390 3.85 7.71 17.84
C VAL A 390 4.25 8.33 16.51
N ASP A 391 3.87 9.58 16.31
CA ASP A 391 4.24 10.38 15.15
C ASP A 391 4.25 11.87 15.48
N LEU A 392 4.96 12.68 14.70
CA LEU A 392 4.96 14.14 14.79
C LEU A 392 3.63 14.75 14.32
N SER A 393 3.01 14.15 13.28
CA SER A 393 1.84 14.68 12.58
C SER A 393 0.54 14.17 13.19
N THR A 394 -0.27 15.09 13.72
CA THR A 394 -1.62 14.76 14.19
C THR A 394 -2.58 14.43 13.05
N SER A 395 -2.33 14.97 11.83
CA SER A 395 -3.06 14.59 10.63
C SER A 395 -2.83 13.13 10.26
N SER A 396 -1.56 12.68 10.29
CA SER A 396 -1.21 11.26 10.08
C SER A 396 -1.81 10.35 11.14
N LEU A 397 -1.69 10.73 12.41
CA LEU A 397 -2.23 9.96 13.54
C LEU A 397 -3.77 9.86 13.53
N SER A 398 -4.48 10.93 13.15
CA SER A 398 -5.94 10.89 13.07
C SER A 398 -6.43 9.96 11.96
N TYR A 399 -5.73 9.96 10.82
CA TYR A 399 -5.95 8.98 9.75
C TYR A 399 -5.73 7.55 10.26
N ALA A 400 -4.57 7.30 10.91
CA ALA A 400 -4.23 6.00 11.49
C ALA A 400 -5.31 5.51 12.48
N LYS A 401 -5.75 6.38 13.38
CA LYS A 401 -6.77 6.07 14.39
C LYS A 401 -8.12 5.74 13.75
N ARG A 402 -8.57 6.54 12.75
CA ARG A 402 -9.79 6.25 12.00
C ARG A 402 -9.72 4.87 11.32
N LYS A 403 -8.60 4.57 10.66
CA LYS A 403 -8.40 3.27 9.99
C LYS A 403 -8.36 2.10 10.98
N THR A 404 -7.75 2.28 12.13
CA THR A 404 -7.74 1.30 13.22
C THR A 404 -9.13 0.97 13.72
N GLU A 405 -9.97 2.01 13.91
CA GLU A 405 -11.38 1.83 14.28
C GLU A 405 -12.18 1.13 13.18
N GLU A 406 -11.97 1.52 11.91
CA GLU A 406 -12.61 0.90 10.74
C GLU A 406 -12.30 -0.61 10.64
N LEU A 407 -11.07 -1.00 10.98
CA LEU A 407 -10.60 -2.38 10.96
C LEU A 407 -10.84 -3.14 12.28
N SER A 408 -11.45 -2.47 13.28
CA SER A 408 -11.76 -3.05 14.60
C SER A 408 -10.53 -3.59 15.36
N ILE A 409 -9.35 -3.00 15.14
CA ILE A 409 -8.12 -3.31 15.88
C ILE A 409 -8.16 -2.58 17.23
N LYS A 410 -7.94 -3.31 18.35
CA LYS A 410 -8.17 -2.78 19.70
C LYS A 410 -6.91 -2.68 20.57
N ASN A 411 -5.78 -3.19 20.10
CA ASN A 411 -4.54 -3.32 20.86
C ASN A 411 -3.47 -2.29 20.43
N ILE A 412 -3.90 -1.14 19.93
CA ILE A 412 -3.02 -0.05 19.51
C ILE A 412 -3.54 1.29 20.02
N ASP A 413 -2.65 2.06 20.63
CA ASP A 413 -2.85 3.44 21.05
C ASP A 413 -1.97 4.38 20.23
N TYR A 414 -2.45 5.61 20.01
CA TYR A 414 -1.77 6.65 19.24
C TYR A 414 -1.45 7.85 20.10
N MET A 415 -0.26 8.44 19.93
CA MET A 415 0.19 9.63 20.65
C MET A 415 1.04 10.52 19.75
N GLN A 416 0.85 11.82 19.81
CA GLN A 416 1.76 12.76 19.18
C GLN A 416 3.03 12.89 20.03
N ALA A 417 4.20 12.62 19.44
CA ALA A 417 5.50 12.74 20.09
C ALA A 417 6.64 12.91 19.08
N ASP A 418 7.66 13.65 19.48
CA ASP A 418 8.98 13.59 18.85
C ASP A 418 9.75 12.38 19.41
N ILE A 419 10.51 11.67 18.57
CA ILE A 419 11.38 10.57 18.99
C ILE A 419 12.36 11.05 20.06
N LEU A 420 12.86 12.30 19.97
CA LEU A 420 13.81 12.87 20.91
C LEU A 420 13.25 12.98 22.34
N ASP A 421 11.95 13.03 22.51
CA ASP A 421 11.27 13.16 23.79
C ASP A 421 10.79 11.82 24.39
N LEU A 422 10.90 10.69 23.67
CA LEU A 422 10.34 9.40 24.09
C LEU A 422 10.89 8.87 25.42
N GLY A 423 12.09 9.30 25.82
CA GLY A 423 12.63 8.99 27.14
C GLY A 423 11.74 9.47 28.30
N LYS A 424 10.94 10.52 28.10
CA LYS A 424 9.99 11.06 29.08
C LYS A 424 8.79 10.15 29.35
N LEU A 425 8.54 9.15 28.48
CA LEU A 425 7.50 8.13 28.72
C LEU A 425 7.77 7.30 29.98
N GLY A 426 9.02 7.19 30.42
CA GLY A 426 9.40 6.35 31.54
C GLY A 426 9.05 4.86 31.35
N LYS A 427 8.88 4.41 30.10
CA LYS A 427 8.46 3.06 29.72
C LYS A 427 9.48 2.41 28.79
N GLN A 428 9.69 1.10 28.98
CA GLN A 428 10.50 0.28 28.09
C GLN A 428 9.64 -0.74 27.36
N PHE A 429 10.09 -1.11 26.14
CA PHE A 429 9.35 -1.95 25.20
C PHE A 429 10.13 -3.23 24.88
N ASP A 430 9.41 -4.32 24.61
CA ASP A 430 10.00 -5.60 24.18
C ASP A 430 10.44 -5.54 22.72
N ILE A 431 9.68 -4.78 21.89
CA ILE A 431 9.96 -4.56 20.47
C ILE A 431 9.84 -3.06 20.18
N ILE A 432 10.79 -2.51 19.42
CA ILE A 432 10.70 -1.16 18.87
C ILE A 432 10.88 -1.23 17.37
N GLU A 433 9.97 -0.59 16.62
CA GLU A 433 10.07 -0.49 15.17
C GLU A 433 10.09 0.99 14.76
N SER A 434 11.09 1.38 13.94
CA SER A 434 11.19 2.72 13.33
C SER A 434 11.65 2.55 11.89
N VAL A 435 10.71 2.64 10.96
CA VAL A 435 10.95 2.33 9.54
C VAL A 435 10.60 3.55 8.69
N GLY A 436 11.59 4.07 7.98
CA GLY A 436 11.38 5.24 7.14
C GLY A 436 11.38 6.57 7.91
N VAL A 437 12.05 6.68 9.06
CA VAL A 437 11.91 7.83 9.97
C VAL A 437 13.23 8.46 10.36
N LEU A 438 14.17 7.70 10.95
CA LEU A 438 15.41 8.25 11.51
C LEU A 438 16.23 9.07 10.51
N HIS A 439 16.20 8.71 9.24
CA HIS A 439 16.90 9.41 8.19
C HIS A 439 16.31 10.79 7.83
N HIS A 440 15.17 11.16 8.43
CA HIS A 440 14.56 12.49 8.31
C HIS A 440 14.85 13.39 9.51
N MET A 441 15.56 12.90 10.53
CA MET A 441 15.98 13.68 11.70
C MET A 441 17.21 14.53 11.38
N ALA A 442 17.41 15.60 12.16
CA ALA A 442 18.63 16.40 12.09
C ALA A 442 19.86 15.57 12.51
N ASP A 443 19.71 14.80 13.59
CA ASP A 443 20.68 13.82 14.06
C ASP A 443 20.00 12.45 14.21
N PRO A 444 20.13 11.55 13.20
CA PRO A 444 19.58 10.21 13.27
C PRO A 444 20.10 9.37 14.44
N PHE A 445 21.37 9.60 14.86
CA PHE A 445 21.99 8.84 15.95
C PHE A 445 21.42 9.22 17.31
N ALA A 446 21.14 10.51 17.52
CA ALA A 446 20.46 10.97 18.74
C ALA A 446 19.08 10.30 18.87
N GLY A 447 18.29 10.27 17.79
CA GLY A 447 17.00 9.56 17.76
C GLY A 447 17.16 8.07 18.03
N TRP A 448 18.11 7.41 17.37
CA TRP A 448 18.36 5.97 17.57
C TRP A 448 18.78 5.66 19.01
N ARG A 449 19.60 6.51 19.62
CA ARG A 449 19.99 6.39 21.04
C ARG A 449 18.80 6.50 21.98
N VAL A 450 17.90 7.43 21.76
CA VAL A 450 16.65 7.54 22.54
C VAL A 450 15.82 6.27 22.44
N LEU A 451 15.64 5.74 21.22
CA LEU A 451 14.93 4.47 21.00
C LEU A 451 15.63 3.30 21.73
N THR A 452 16.97 3.24 21.69
CA THR A 452 17.74 2.20 22.39
C THR A 452 17.53 2.25 23.90
N ASN A 453 17.46 3.44 24.49
CA ASN A 453 17.18 3.61 25.92
C ASN A 453 15.74 3.20 26.30
N CYS A 454 14.81 3.25 25.36
CA CYS A 454 13.44 2.76 25.54
C CYS A 454 13.30 1.25 25.31
N LEU A 455 14.37 0.55 24.86
CA LEU A 455 14.32 -0.89 24.61
C LEU A 455 14.65 -1.66 25.89
N LYS A 456 13.87 -2.69 26.22
CA LYS A 456 14.20 -3.63 27.30
C LYS A 456 15.46 -4.40 26.96
N LEU A 457 16.24 -4.76 27.98
CA LEU A 457 17.42 -5.60 27.79
C LEU A 457 17.02 -6.94 27.14
N GLY A 458 17.68 -7.27 26.02
CA GLY A 458 17.35 -8.44 25.20
C GLY A 458 16.13 -8.27 24.29
N GLY A 459 15.54 -7.06 24.23
CA GLY A 459 14.48 -6.71 23.31
C GLY A 459 14.93 -6.67 21.84
N LEU A 460 14.00 -6.57 20.92
CA LEU A 460 14.25 -6.51 19.49
C LEU A 460 13.96 -5.12 18.93
N MET A 461 14.81 -4.67 18.02
CA MET A 461 14.61 -3.40 17.32
C MET A 461 14.63 -3.62 15.80
N LYS A 462 13.64 -3.07 15.10
CA LYS A 462 13.56 -3.02 13.63
C LYS A 462 13.76 -1.59 13.18
N ILE A 463 14.81 -1.35 12.38
CA ILE A 463 15.15 -0.04 11.84
C ILE A 463 15.16 -0.10 10.31
N GLY A 464 14.45 0.82 9.67
CA GLY A 464 14.47 1.02 8.21
C GLY A 464 15.13 2.33 7.85
N LEU A 465 16.24 2.28 7.11
CA LEU A 465 17.06 3.42 6.72
C LEU A 465 17.22 3.54 5.20
N TYR A 466 17.51 4.73 4.71
CA TYR A 466 17.84 4.95 3.31
C TYR A 466 19.31 4.60 3.04
N SER A 467 19.52 3.76 2.02
CA SER A 467 20.85 3.39 1.55
C SER A 467 21.48 4.51 0.74
N GLU A 468 22.73 4.87 1.03
CA GLU A 468 23.51 5.83 0.22
C GLU A 468 23.59 5.39 -1.23
N LEU A 469 23.86 4.10 -1.48
CA LEU A 469 23.99 3.55 -2.82
C LEU A 469 22.66 3.53 -3.59
N ALA A 470 21.58 3.07 -2.95
CA ALA A 470 20.28 2.94 -3.63
C ALA A 470 19.60 4.27 -3.94
N ARG A 471 19.99 5.36 -3.26
CA ARG A 471 19.36 6.69 -3.41
C ARG A 471 20.10 7.62 -4.39
N GLN A 472 21.10 7.16 -5.14
CA GLN A 472 21.93 8.00 -6.00
C GLN A 472 21.13 8.72 -7.11
N ASP A 473 20.11 8.08 -7.70
CA ASP A 473 19.27 8.73 -8.70
C ASP A 473 18.36 9.79 -8.08
N ILE A 474 17.87 9.57 -6.85
CA ILE A 474 17.12 10.58 -6.09
C ILE A 474 18.01 11.80 -5.77
N VAL A 475 19.26 11.56 -5.38
CA VAL A 475 20.24 12.66 -5.15
C VAL A 475 20.44 13.51 -6.41
N LYS A 476 20.56 12.89 -7.59
CA LYS A 476 20.64 13.60 -8.87
C LYS A 476 19.38 14.43 -9.12
N MET A 477 18.20 13.85 -8.91
CA MET A 477 16.92 14.53 -9.08
C MET A 477 16.80 15.75 -8.16
N ARG A 478 17.12 15.61 -6.87
CA ARG A 478 17.08 16.73 -5.90
C ARG A 478 18.04 17.85 -6.27
N LYS A 479 19.23 17.53 -6.83
CA LYS A 479 20.15 18.52 -7.38
C LYS A 479 19.56 19.26 -8.59
N GLU A 480 18.85 18.55 -9.49
CA GLU A 480 18.17 19.17 -10.64
C GLU A 480 17.02 20.09 -10.18
N ILE A 481 16.21 19.65 -9.21
CA ILE A 481 15.14 20.45 -8.60
C ILE A 481 15.72 21.76 -8.04
N SER A 482 16.77 21.68 -7.22
CA SER A 482 17.42 22.85 -6.61
C SER A 482 18.01 23.79 -7.66
N LYS A 483 18.68 23.27 -8.71
CA LYS A 483 19.25 24.08 -9.79
C LYS A 483 18.18 24.77 -10.63
N ALA A 484 17.03 24.12 -10.83
CA ALA A 484 15.93 24.68 -11.60
C ALA A 484 15.04 25.63 -10.78
N GLY A 485 15.30 25.77 -9.47
CA GLY A 485 14.57 26.67 -8.59
C GLY A 485 13.15 26.23 -8.25
N PHE A 486 12.81 24.94 -8.42
CA PHE A 486 11.49 24.42 -8.01
C PHE A 486 11.40 24.34 -6.49
N GLY A 487 10.31 24.89 -5.93
CA GLY A 487 9.92 24.71 -4.54
C GLY A 487 9.08 23.44 -4.33
N SER A 488 8.44 23.36 -3.16
CA SER A 488 7.63 22.20 -2.73
C SER A 488 6.12 22.47 -2.71
N SER A 489 5.65 23.54 -3.39
CA SER A 489 4.21 23.76 -3.58
C SER A 489 3.63 22.76 -4.58
N ASP A 490 2.35 22.44 -4.43
CA ASP A 490 1.68 21.47 -5.31
C ASP A 490 1.75 21.86 -6.78
N VAL A 491 1.72 23.17 -7.10
CA VAL A 491 1.85 23.69 -8.47
C VAL A 491 3.25 23.41 -9.03
N GLU A 492 4.29 23.68 -8.25
CA GLU A 492 5.67 23.45 -8.67
C GLU A 492 5.98 21.96 -8.82
N ILE A 493 5.47 21.11 -7.88
CA ILE A 493 5.60 19.66 -7.96
C ILE A 493 4.94 19.13 -9.24
N LYS A 494 3.71 19.57 -9.56
CA LYS A 494 3.00 19.19 -10.79
C LYS A 494 3.75 19.66 -12.04
N SER A 495 4.31 20.87 -12.03
CA SER A 495 5.11 21.40 -13.13
C SER A 495 6.38 20.58 -13.36
N PHE A 496 7.11 20.27 -12.29
CA PHE A 496 8.30 19.42 -12.35
C PHE A 496 7.95 18.01 -12.84
N ARG A 497 6.85 17.42 -12.33
CA ARG A 497 6.35 16.12 -12.77
C ARG A 497 6.08 16.07 -14.28
N ASN A 498 5.47 17.11 -14.85
CA ASN A 498 5.23 17.21 -16.29
C ASN A 498 6.53 17.24 -17.09
N MET A 499 7.56 17.91 -16.58
CA MET A 499 8.88 17.92 -17.18
C MET A 499 9.49 16.50 -17.20
N LEU A 500 9.33 15.73 -16.11
CA LEU A 500 9.83 14.35 -16.03
C LEU A 500 9.17 13.43 -17.05
N VAL A 501 7.85 13.53 -17.23
CA VAL A 501 7.09 12.71 -18.21
C VAL A 501 7.58 12.93 -19.63
N LYS A 502 8.00 14.16 -19.97
CA LYS A 502 8.49 14.53 -21.31
C LYS A 502 9.99 14.26 -21.52
N SER A 503 10.69 13.78 -20.50
CA SER A 503 12.15 13.65 -20.52
C SER A 503 12.61 12.26 -20.96
N ASP A 504 13.69 12.23 -21.74
CA ASP A 504 14.34 11.00 -22.20
C ASP A 504 15.50 10.52 -21.33
N LYS A 505 15.86 11.27 -20.27
CA LYS A 505 16.95 10.91 -19.37
C LYS A 505 16.62 9.64 -18.58
N ASN A 506 17.58 8.70 -18.46
CA ASN A 506 17.37 7.41 -17.80
C ASN A 506 16.89 7.53 -16.35
N HIS A 507 17.50 8.39 -15.53
CA HIS A 507 17.11 8.57 -14.14
C HIS A 507 15.72 9.22 -13.99
N HIS A 508 15.26 10.05 -14.94
CA HIS A 508 13.89 10.56 -14.99
C HIS A 508 12.90 9.43 -15.29
N ARG A 509 13.22 8.57 -16.27
CA ARG A 509 12.38 7.40 -16.60
C ARG A 509 12.26 6.41 -15.44
N LEU A 510 13.31 6.26 -14.62
CA LEU A 510 13.23 5.42 -13.41
C LEU A 510 12.24 5.99 -12.40
N ILE A 511 12.23 7.31 -12.19
CA ILE A 511 11.27 7.97 -11.30
C ILE A 511 9.84 7.83 -11.84
N VAL A 512 9.61 8.04 -13.13
CA VAL A 512 8.28 7.87 -13.75
C VAL A 512 7.75 6.45 -13.65
N LYS A 513 8.64 5.45 -13.57
CA LYS A 513 8.27 4.03 -13.36
C LYS A 513 8.01 3.69 -11.89
N SER A 514 8.42 4.54 -10.95
CA SER A 514 8.15 4.31 -9.52
C SER A 514 6.67 4.53 -9.20
N SER A 515 6.11 3.71 -8.33
CA SER A 515 4.77 3.92 -7.78
C SER A 515 4.62 5.29 -7.09
N ASP A 516 5.71 5.78 -6.50
CA ASP A 516 5.74 7.05 -5.76
C ASP A 516 5.57 8.29 -6.67
N PHE A 517 5.68 8.11 -7.99
CA PHE A 517 5.44 9.18 -8.97
C PHE A 517 3.95 9.55 -9.11
N TYR A 518 3.02 8.71 -8.67
CA TYR A 518 1.60 8.77 -9.04
C TYR A 518 0.68 9.34 -7.95
N THR A 519 1.22 9.79 -6.80
CA THR A 519 0.46 10.59 -5.83
C THR A 519 1.25 11.81 -5.38
N MET A 520 0.54 12.84 -4.90
CA MET A 520 1.18 14.09 -4.49
C MET A 520 2.08 13.87 -3.26
N SER A 521 1.57 13.20 -2.21
CA SER A 521 2.32 12.99 -0.98
C SER A 521 3.53 12.08 -1.18
N THR A 522 3.41 10.99 -1.99
CA THR A 522 4.54 10.07 -2.24
C THR A 522 5.63 10.73 -3.07
N LEU A 523 5.27 11.52 -4.09
CA LEU A 523 6.22 12.25 -4.92
C LEU A 523 6.92 13.37 -4.11
N LYS A 524 6.16 14.04 -3.25
CA LYS A 524 6.69 15.07 -2.34
C LYS A 524 7.68 14.46 -1.34
N ASP A 525 7.35 13.34 -0.75
CA ASP A 525 8.23 12.60 0.16
C ASP A 525 9.51 12.13 -0.56
N LEU A 526 9.38 11.56 -1.77
CA LEU A 526 10.49 11.03 -2.55
C LEU A 526 11.51 12.11 -2.95
N LEU A 527 11.03 13.25 -3.50
CA LEU A 527 11.88 14.22 -4.18
C LEU A 527 12.02 15.57 -3.45
N PHE A 528 11.03 15.97 -2.67
CA PHE A 528 10.93 17.32 -2.08
C PHE A 528 10.98 17.31 -0.55
N HIS A 529 11.31 16.17 0.07
CA HIS A 529 11.41 16.10 1.53
C HIS A 529 12.44 17.09 2.09
N VAL A 530 12.11 17.76 3.19
CA VAL A 530 12.92 18.82 3.79
C VAL A 530 14.26 18.35 4.31
N GLN A 531 14.38 17.09 4.74
CA GLN A 531 15.58 16.49 5.32
C GLN A 531 15.73 15.03 4.91
N GLU A 532 16.91 14.64 4.44
CA GLU A 532 17.25 13.24 4.13
C GLU A 532 18.70 12.95 4.51
N TYR A 533 18.89 11.95 5.35
CA TYR A 533 20.17 11.34 5.67
C TYR A 533 20.24 9.96 5.02
N ARG A 534 21.39 9.55 4.52
CA ARG A 534 21.60 8.26 3.87
C ARG A 534 22.72 7.52 4.58
N PHE A 535 22.62 6.21 4.66
CA PHE A 535 23.53 5.37 5.42
C PHE A 535 24.30 4.41 4.52
N THR A 536 25.56 4.21 4.82
CA THR A 536 26.36 3.07 4.38
C THR A 536 26.28 1.95 5.43
N ILE A 537 26.61 0.71 5.03
CA ILE A 537 26.67 -0.42 5.98
C ILE A 537 27.69 -0.16 7.08
N ALA A 538 28.86 0.40 6.75
CA ALA A 538 29.89 0.75 7.75
C ALA A 538 29.35 1.70 8.82
N GLN A 539 28.64 2.76 8.43
CA GLN A 539 28.00 3.68 9.38
C GLN A 539 26.96 2.98 10.27
N ILE A 540 26.20 2.04 9.72
CA ILE A 540 25.24 1.25 10.52
C ILE A 540 25.99 0.38 11.53
N GLN A 541 27.09 -0.26 11.14
CA GLN A 541 27.93 -1.07 12.06
C GLN A 541 28.50 -0.24 13.20
N GLU A 542 29.04 0.96 12.90
CA GLU A 542 29.50 1.90 13.92
C GLU A 542 28.38 2.28 14.90
N CYS A 543 27.18 2.61 14.40
CA CYS A 543 26.03 2.90 15.24
C CYS A 543 25.68 1.74 16.18
N LEU A 544 25.67 0.50 15.67
CA LEU A 544 25.33 -0.66 16.47
C LEU A 544 26.34 -0.87 17.61
N VAL A 545 27.64 -0.66 17.35
CA VAL A 545 28.71 -0.73 18.36
C VAL A 545 28.50 0.36 19.43
N ASP A 546 28.33 1.61 19.01
CA ASP A 546 28.17 2.76 19.90
C ASP A 546 26.92 2.68 20.80
N LEU A 547 25.86 2.04 20.29
CA LEU A 547 24.59 1.85 20.99
C LEU A 547 24.53 0.53 21.78
N GLY A 548 25.58 -0.31 21.74
CA GLY A 548 25.61 -1.62 22.39
C GLY A 548 24.59 -2.61 21.82
N LEU A 549 24.20 -2.43 20.57
CA LEU A 549 23.25 -3.29 19.86
C LEU A 549 23.97 -4.40 19.10
N LYS A 550 23.28 -5.53 18.92
CA LYS A 550 23.78 -6.67 18.14
C LYS A 550 22.92 -6.88 16.92
N PHE A 551 23.55 -7.04 15.76
CA PHE A 551 22.85 -7.32 14.51
C PHE A 551 22.21 -8.70 14.53
N CYS A 552 20.88 -8.76 14.30
CA CYS A 552 20.09 -9.99 14.31
C CYS A 552 19.80 -10.53 12.91
N GLY A 553 19.88 -9.71 11.87
CA GLY A 553 19.59 -10.08 10.49
C GLY A 553 18.83 -9.00 9.72
N PHE A 554 18.68 -9.20 8.42
CA PHE A 554 17.84 -8.37 7.54
C PHE A 554 16.43 -8.94 7.41
N GLU A 555 15.42 -8.09 7.24
CA GLU A 555 14.04 -8.52 7.00
C GLU A 555 13.87 -9.20 5.62
N SER A 556 14.67 -8.82 4.62
CA SER A 556 14.59 -9.37 3.27
C SER A 556 15.48 -10.59 3.10
N GLY A 557 14.88 -11.78 3.20
CA GLY A 557 15.59 -13.04 2.95
C GLY A 557 16.07 -13.24 1.51
N THR A 558 15.39 -12.64 0.52
CA THR A 558 15.77 -12.71 -0.90
C THR A 558 17.05 -11.93 -1.18
N ILE A 559 17.16 -10.69 -0.71
CA ILE A 559 18.38 -9.86 -0.88
C ILE A 559 19.60 -10.55 -0.24
N VAL A 560 19.42 -11.12 0.96
CA VAL A 560 20.49 -11.87 1.64
C VAL A 560 20.86 -13.12 0.87
N ALA A 561 19.88 -13.84 0.28
CA ALA A 561 20.14 -15.03 -0.52
C ALA A 561 20.90 -14.68 -1.82
N ASP A 562 20.49 -13.63 -2.52
CA ASP A 562 21.14 -13.17 -3.74
C ASP A 562 22.56 -12.69 -3.45
N TYR A 563 22.78 -11.97 -2.35
CA TYR A 563 24.12 -11.56 -1.90
C TYR A 563 25.02 -12.78 -1.64
N LYS A 564 24.53 -13.80 -0.93
CA LYS A 564 25.28 -15.03 -0.63
C LYS A 564 25.61 -15.87 -1.89
N LEU A 565 24.80 -15.77 -2.95
CA LEU A 565 25.10 -16.42 -4.23
C LEU A 565 26.25 -15.74 -4.98
N THR A 566 26.46 -14.44 -4.77
CA THR A 566 27.47 -13.63 -5.47
C THR A 566 28.75 -13.41 -4.67
N ASN A 567 28.71 -13.61 -3.32
CA ASN A 567 29.83 -13.36 -2.42
C ASN A 567 30.10 -14.59 -1.55
N THR A 568 31.37 -15.01 -1.50
CA THR A 568 31.81 -16.23 -0.78
C THR A 568 32.21 -15.98 0.68
N SER A 569 32.28 -14.73 1.12
CA SER A 569 32.64 -14.34 2.49
C SER A 569 31.38 -14.16 3.34
N GLU A 570 31.28 -14.90 4.47
CA GLU A 570 30.21 -14.74 5.46
C GLU A 570 30.40 -13.48 6.35
N ASP A 571 31.58 -12.85 6.32
CA ASP A 571 31.97 -11.76 7.19
C ASP A 571 31.53 -10.37 6.68
N ASP A 572 31.01 -10.28 5.44
CA ASP A 572 30.57 -9.01 4.82
C ASP A 572 29.06 -8.75 4.98
N LEU A 573 28.38 -9.50 5.85
CA LEU A 573 26.93 -9.33 6.14
C LEU A 573 26.71 -8.68 7.51
#